data_c800020bca09d8bb3247640457fb8af5
#
_entry.id   c800020bca09d8bb3247640457fb8af5
#
_cell.length_a   1.000
_cell.length_b   1.000
_cell.length_c   1.000
_cell.angle_alpha   90.00
_cell.angle_beta   90.00
_cell.angle_gamma   90.00
#
_symmetry.space_group_name_H-M   'P 1'
#
loop_
_entity.id
_entity.type
_entity.pdbx_description
1 polymer ?
#
loop_
_entity_poly.entity_id
_entity_poly.type
_entity_poly.pdbx_seq_one_letter_code
_entity_poly.pdbx_strand_id
1 'polypeptide(L)'
;MRKLICAGLLSLLCLGNVSAVQASALQVGDEGNEVAEVQTALSRLGYDVTPDGSYGPGTAAAVKAFEAENGMETDGVVGPVVYQALLGRTMPEIHRGDSAIVRRLTSIAMQYVGVPYVYGGSTPDGFDCSGFVMYVFRQAGISLPRTADDQYLIGVPVSPSNLRAGDLVFFVDDSGELSHVGMYLKDGEFIHASITTGIDFDSLYRDWRREHYLGARRIVP
;
A
#
# COMPACT_ATOMS: atom_id res chain seq x y z
N MET A 1 -59.98 -20.86 -23.50
CA MET A 1 -58.99 -21.92 -23.62
C MET A 1 -57.97 -21.53 -24.69
N ARG A 2 -56.88 -20.91 -24.32
CA ARG A 2 -55.75 -20.62 -25.24
C ARG A 2 -54.49 -21.07 -24.54
N LYS A 3 -53.86 -22.11 -25.04
CA LYS A 3 -52.59 -22.64 -24.58
C LYS A 3 -51.48 -21.77 -25.18
N LEU A 4 -50.67 -21.10 -24.36
CA LEU A 4 -49.43 -20.48 -24.78
C LEU A 4 -48.27 -21.49 -24.67
N ILE A 5 -47.63 -21.67 -25.79
CA ILE A 5 -46.44 -22.50 -25.96
C ILE A 5 -45.22 -21.69 -25.49
N CYS A 6 -44.55 -22.08 -24.43
CA CYS A 6 -43.27 -21.52 -24.05
C CYS A 6 -42.16 -22.10 -24.94
N ALA A 7 -41.59 -21.24 -25.78
CA ALA A 7 -40.37 -21.54 -26.51
C ALA A 7 -39.17 -21.42 -25.56
N GLY A 8 -38.41 -22.52 -25.41
CA GLY A 8 -37.20 -22.54 -24.62
C GLY A 8 -36.09 -21.75 -25.29
N LEU A 9 -35.55 -20.77 -24.59
CA LEU A 9 -34.28 -20.17 -24.92
C LEU A 9 -33.14 -20.98 -24.28
N LEU A 10 -32.38 -21.64 -25.12
CA LEU A 10 -31.13 -22.31 -24.78
C LEU A 10 -30.08 -21.21 -24.56
N SER A 11 -29.82 -20.82 -23.31
CA SER A 11 -28.73 -19.91 -22.99
C SER A 11 -27.41 -20.66 -22.99
N LEU A 12 -26.61 -20.33 -23.98
CA LEU A 12 -25.22 -20.75 -24.13
C LEU A 12 -24.41 -20.18 -22.93
N LEU A 13 -24.02 -21.05 -21.97
CA LEU A 13 -23.05 -20.69 -20.94
C LEU A 13 -21.70 -20.47 -21.59
N CYS A 14 -21.33 -19.23 -21.83
CA CYS A 14 -19.92 -18.85 -21.96
C CYS A 14 -19.24 -19.02 -20.61
N LEU A 15 -18.51 -20.14 -20.43
CA LEU A 15 -17.52 -20.30 -19.38
C LEU A 15 -16.33 -19.36 -19.70
N GLY A 16 -16.54 -18.07 -19.48
CA GLY A 16 -15.43 -17.13 -19.33
C GLY A 16 -14.75 -17.46 -18.00
N ASN A 17 -13.45 -17.70 -18.02
CA ASN A 17 -12.61 -17.68 -16.83
C ASN A 17 -12.79 -16.31 -16.15
N VAL A 18 -13.70 -16.23 -15.20
CA VAL A 18 -13.73 -15.16 -14.22
C VAL A 18 -12.58 -15.47 -13.29
N SER A 19 -11.40 -14.93 -13.59
CA SER A 19 -10.42 -14.70 -12.54
C SER A 19 -11.19 -13.99 -11.43
N ALA A 20 -11.34 -14.66 -10.29
CA ALA A 20 -11.95 -14.07 -9.13
C ALA A 20 -11.10 -12.83 -8.78
N VAL A 21 -11.54 -11.67 -9.24
CA VAL A 21 -11.13 -10.40 -8.66
C VAL A 21 -11.58 -10.54 -7.21
N GLN A 22 -10.64 -10.83 -6.35
CA GLN A 22 -10.86 -10.89 -4.92
C GLN A 22 -11.30 -9.49 -4.54
N ALA A 23 -12.61 -9.32 -4.35
CA ALA A 23 -13.20 -8.01 -4.09
C ALA A 23 -12.49 -7.40 -2.88
N SER A 24 -11.96 -6.20 -3.06
CA SER A 24 -11.38 -5.43 -1.96
C SER A 24 -12.40 -5.33 -0.84
N ALA A 25 -12.04 -5.69 0.37
CA ALA A 25 -12.89 -5.61 1.54
C ALA A 25 -12.01 -5.41 2.78
N LEU A 26 -12.48 -4.69 3.81
CA LEU A 26 -11.82 -4.59 5.11
C LEU A 26 -12.49 -5.55 6.09
N GLN A 27 -11.69 -6.26 6.86
CA GLN A 27 -12.17 -7.26 7.83
C GLN A 27 -11.24 -7.36 9.04
N VAL A 28 -11.62 -8.14 10.03
CA VAL A 28 -10.80 -8.38 11.24
C VAL A 28 -9.37 -8.81 10.87
N GLY A 29 -8.41 -8.08 11.44
CA GLY A 29 -6.98 -8.26 11.20
C GLY A 29 -6.38 -7.28 10.18
N ASP A 30 -7.19 -6.50 9.47
CA ASP A 30 -6.69 -5.43 8.61
C ASP A 30 -6.31 -4.19 9.44
N GLU A 31 -5.30 -3.45 8.98
CA GLU A 31 -4.81 -2.24 9.62
C GLU A 31 -4.51 -1.17 8.58
N GLY A 32 -4.57 0.10 8.96
CA GLY A 32 -4.16 1.22 8.10
C GLY A 32 -5.18 2.35 8.04
N ASN A 33 -4.88 3.30 7.13
CA ASN A 33 -5.66 4.53 6.99
C ASN A 33 -7.11 4.25 6.56
N GLU A 34 -7.32 3.29 5.65
CA GLU A 34 -8.65 2.91 5.19
C GLU A 34 -9.53 2.38 6.33
N VAL A 35 -8.92 1.64 7.27
CA VAL A 35 -9.61 1.18 8.49
C VAL A 35 -9.95 2.38 9.37
N ALA A 36 -9.00 3.29 9.61
CA ALA A 36 -9.23 4.48 10.44
C ALA A 36 -10.31 5.40 9.84
N GLU A 37 -10.38 5.54 8.51
CA GLU A 37 -11.44 6.29 7.84
C GLU A 37 -12.83 5.68 8.04
N VAL A 38 -12.94 4.36 7.88
CA VAL A 38 -14.19 3.61 8.14
C VAL A 38 -14.62 3.76 9.60
N GLN A 39 -13.69 3.57 10.54
CA GLN A 39 -13.95 3.75 11.97
C GLN A 39 -14.40 5.18 12.29
N THR A 40 -13.74 6.18 11.68
CA THR A 40 -14.11 7.60 11.83
C THR A 40 -15.53 7.86 11.33
N ALA A 41 -15.91 7.30 10.18
CA ALA A 41 -17.24 7.44 9.61
C ALA A 41 -18.30 6.79 10.52
N LEU A 42 -18.05 5.57 10.99
CA LEU A 42 -18.93 4.86 11.93
C LEU A 42 -19.09 5.63 13.25
N SER A 43 -18.00 6.13 13.83
CA SER A 43 -18.03 6.91 15.06
C SER A 43 -18.85 8.21 14.91
N ARG A 44 -18.74 8.90 13.76
CA ARG A 44 -19.56 10.08 13.43
C ARG A 44 -21.05 9.76 13.30
N LEU A 45 -21.38 8.55 12.88
CA LEU A 45 -22.76 8.07 12.81
C LEU A 45 -23.28 7.58 14.15
N GLY A 46 -22.45 7.57 15.21
CA GLY A 46 -22.84 7.22 16.59
C GLY A 46 -22.59 5.75 16.96
N TYR A 47 -21.91 4.98 16.13
CA TYR A 47 -21.50 3.62 16.49
C TYR A 47 -20.30 3.65 17.46
N ASP A 48 -20.30 2.69 18.40
CA ASP A 48 -19.23 2.57 19.40
C ASP A 48 -17.98 1.92 18.79
N VAL A 49 -17.10 2.75 18.26
CA VAL A 49 -15.82 2.33 17.66
C VAL A 49 -14.77 3.42 17.82
N THR A 50 -13.55 3.03 18.18
CA THR A 50 -12.39 3.93 18.27
C THR A 50 -11.66 3.96 16.93
N PRO A 51 -11.38 5.15 16.36
CA PRO A 51 -10.59 5.28 15.12
C PRO A 51 -9.09 5.07 15.40
N ASP A 52 -8.68 3.84 15.63
CA ASP A 52 -7.29 3.44 15.93
C ASP A 52 -6.56 2.84 14.72
N GLY A 53 -7.27 2.70 13.58
CA GLY A 53 -6.72 2.10 12.36
C GLY A 53 -6.53 0.59 12.41
N SER A 54 -7.03 -0.09 13.45
CA SER A 54 -6.97 -1.55 13.59
C SER A 54 -8.37 -2.16 13.52
N TYR A 55 -8.61 -3.01 12.51
CA TYR A 55 -9.91 -3.66 12.34
C TYR A 55 -10.06 -4.83 13.32
N GLY A 56 -10.42 -4.50 14.54
CA GLY A 56 -10.68 -5.47 15.61
C GLY A 56 -12.14 -5.95 15.66
N PRO A 57 -12.48 -6.82 16.64
CA PRO A 57 -13.85 -7.28 16.87
C PRO A 57 -14.84 -6.14 17.13
N GLY A 58 -14.40 -5.04 17.76
CA GLY A 58 -15.22 -3.84 17.99
C GLY A 58 -15.60 -3.16 16.68
N THR A 59 -14.65 -2.99 15.76
CA THR A 59 -14.93 -2.46 14.42
C THR A 59 -15.90 -3.36 13.66
N ALA A 60 -15.70 -4.68 13.68
CA ALA A 60 -16.61 -5.63 13.04
C ALA A 60 -18.04 -5.56 13.63
N ALA A 61 -18.17 -5.39 14.93
CA ALA A 61 -19.48 -5.23 15.58
C ALA A 61 -20.18 -3.93 15.13
N ALA A 62 -19.45 -2.80 15.07
CA ALA A 62 -19.98 -1.53 14.59
C ALA A 62 -20.41 -1.61 13.11
N VAL A 63 -19.62 -2.29 12.26
CA VAL A 63 -19.97 -2.53 10.85
C VAL A 63 -21.24 -3.38 10.74
N LYS A 64 -21.37 -4.48 11.50
CA LYS A 64 -22.59 -5.30 11.53
C LYS A 64 -23.83 -4.50 11.92
N ALA A 65 -23.71 -3.62 12.89
CA ALA A 65 -24.81 -2.75 13.28
C ALA A 65 -25.23 -1.80 12.14
N PHE A 66 -24.24 -1.17 11.50
CA PHE A 66 -24.48 -0.32 10.33
C PHE A 66 -25.14 -1.08 9.18
N GLU A 67 -24.65 -2.27 8.86
CA GLU A 67 -25.19 -3.13 7.80
C GLU A 67 -26.64 -3.52 8.06
N ALA A 68 -26.96 -3.93 9.31
CA ALA A 68 -28.30 -4.29 9.71
C ALA A 68 -29.30 -3.13 9.58
N GLU A 69 -28.89 -1.92 10.01
CA GLU A 69 -29.73 -0.72 9.92
C GLU A 69 -29.96 -0.25 8.46
N ASN A 70 -29.04 -0.58 7.56
CA ASN A 70 -29.11 -0.22 6.14
C ASN A 70 -29.61 -1.36 5.23
N GLY A 71 -30.04 -2.50 5.79
CA GLY A 71 -30.58 -3.64 5.04
C GLY A 71 -29.53 -4.34 4.16
N MET A 72 -28.27 -4.29 4.57
CA MET A 72 -27.14 -4.95 3.91
C MET A 72 -26.90 -6.35 4.49
N GLU A 73 -26.04 -7.14 3.85
CA GLU A 73 -25.58 -8.41 4.40
C GLU A 73 -24.76 -8.16 5.67
N THR A 74 -25.19 -8.73 6.81
CA THR A 74 -24.63 -8.45 8.13
C THR A 74 -23.46 -9.41 8.45
N ASP A 75 -22.39 -9.29 7.70
CA ASP A 75 -21.18 -10.11 7.87
C ASP A 75 -20.06 -9.42 8.67
N GLY A 76 -20.13 -8.10 8.81
CA GLY A 76 -19.14 -7.29 9.50
C GLY A 76 -17.87 -7.09 8.67
N VAL A 77 -18.00 -7.11 7.35
CA VAL A 77 -16.95 -6.91 6.38
C VAL A 77 -17.26 -5.68 5.54
N VAL A 78 -16.35 -4.72 5.49
CA VAL A 78 -16.53 -3.54 4.68
C VAL A 78 -16.13 -3.85 3.23
N GLY A 79 -17.08 -4.34 2.47
CA GLY A 79 -16.96 -4.49 1.01
C GLY A 79 -17.22 -3.17 0.27
N PRO A 80 -17.13 -3.16 -1.08
CA PRO A 80 -17.32 -1.96 -1.89
C PRO A 80 -18.66 -1.24 -1.63
N VAL A 81 -19.72 -1.98 -1.37
CA VAL A 81 -21.06 -1.43 -1.11
C VAL A 81 -21.11 -0.70 0.25
N VAL A 82 -20.59 -1.34 1.30
CA VAL A 82 -20.52 -0.77 2.66
C VAL A 82 -19.58 0.43 2.68
N TYR A 83 -18.43 0.33 2.01
CA TYR A 83 -17.46 1.42 1.89
C TYR A 83 -18.05 2.64 1.19
N GLN A 84 -18.76 2.43 0.07
CA GLN A 84 -19.46 3.50 -0.65
C GLN A 84 -20.54 4.15 0.22
N ALA A 85 -21.29 3.36 0.97
CA ALA A 85 -22.34 3.87 1.85
C ALA A 85 -21.79 4.71 3.01
N LEU A 86 -20.64 4.30 3.59
CA LEU A 86 -20.00 5.00 4.70
C LEU A 86 -19.25 6.27 4.27
N LEU A 87 -18.54 6.22 3.13
CA LEU A 87 -17.56 7.24 2.74
C LEU A 87 -17.96 8.03 1.47
N GLY A 88 -19.03 7.64 0.80
CA GLY A 88 -19.53 8.32 -0.41
C GLY A 88 -18.62 8.20 -1.64
N ARG A 89 -17.62 7.31 -1.61
CA ARG A 89 -16.64 7.10 -2.68
C ARG A 89 -16.36 5.62 -2.91
N THR A 90 -15.81 5.29 -4.08
CA THR A 90 -15.42 3.92 -4.41
C THR A 90 -14.31 3.43 -3.48
N MET A 91 -14.41 2.15 -3.10
CA MET A 91 -13.39 1.50 -2.28
C MET A 91 -12.08 1.38 -3.06
N PRO A 92 -10.92 1.77 -2.49
CA PRO A 92 -9.63 1.51 -3.10
C PRO A 92 -9.36 0.00 -3.15
N GLU A 93 -8.49 -0.42 -4.06
CA GLU A 93 -8.02 -1.81 -4.05
C GLU A 93 -7.23 -2.08 -2.76
N ILE A 94 -7.68 -3.07 -1.99
CA ILE A 94 -7.02 -3.49 -0.76
C ILE A 94 -6.24 -4.77 -1.03
N HIS A 95 -4.95 -4.61 -1.17
CA HIS A 95 -4.02 -5.72 -1.39
C HIS A 95 -3.51 -6.26 -0.04
N ARG A 96 -4.22 -7.23 0.56
CA ARG A 96 -3.82 -7.85 1.84
C ARG A 96 -2.46 -8.52 1.79
N GLY A 97 -2.08 -9.05 0.64
CA GLY A 97 -0.75 -9.57 0.40
C GLY A 97 0.32 -8.49 0.51
N ASP A 98 0.02 -7.31 -0.05
CA ASP A 98 0.93 -6.17 -0.09
C ASP A 98 1.18 -5.60 1.29
N SER A 99 0.16 -5.50 2.14
CA SER A 99 0.33 -5.00 3.51
C SER A 99 1.27 -5.89 4.35
N ALA A 100 1.25 -7.19 4.19
CA ALA A 100 2.16 -8.12 4.86
C ALA A 100 3.60 -7.98 4.35
N ILE A 101 3.79 -7.88 3.03
CA ILE A 101 5.11 -7.64 2.41
C ILE A 101 5.64 -6.27 2.79
N VAL A 102 4.82 -5.24 2.73
CA VAL A 102 5.21 -3.87 3.10
C VAL A 102 5.62 -3.79 4.57
N ARG A 103 4.86 -4.39 5.49
CA ARG A 103 5.26 -4.50 6.90
C ARG A 103 6.60 -5.21 7.06
N ARG A 104 6.82 -6.29 6.31
CA ARG A 104 8.10 -7.03 6.31
C ARG A 104 9.24 -6.15 5.80
N LEU A 105 9.06 -5.44 4.68
CA LEU A 105 10.05 -4.50 4.13
C LEU A 105 10.43 -3.43 5.16
N THR A 106 9.42 -2.76 5.74
CA THR A 106 9.63 -1.75 6.77
C THR A 106 10.35 -2.31 8.00
N SER A 107 9.89 -3.46 8.50
CA SER A 107 10.53 -4.12 9.66
C SER A 107 11.98 -4.49 9.39
N ILE A 108 12.31 -4.96 8.19
CA ILE A 108 13.69 -5.26 7.80
C ILE A 108 14.51 -3.97 7.72
N ALA A 109 14.01 -2.94 7.05
CA ALA A 109 14.71 -1.68 6.87
C ALA A 109 15.08 -1.03 8.22
N MET A 110 14.16 -1.04 9.17
CA MET A 110 14.36 -0.48 10.52
C MET A 110 15.50 -1.13 11.31
N GLN A 111 15.84 -2.39 11.03
CA GLN A 111 16.93 -3.10 11.73
C GLN A 111 18.31 -2.55 11.37
N TYR A 112 18.40 -1.80 10.28
CA TYR A 112 19.67 -1.28 9.76
C TYR A 112 19.87 0.22 10.01
N VAL A 113 18.96 0.88 10.72
CA VAL A 113 19.13 2.29 11.09
C VAL A 113 20.44 2.47 11.83
N GLY A 114 21.25 3.45 11.39
CA GLY A 114 22.59 3.75 11.92
C GLY A 114 23.72 2.95 11.26
N VAL A 115 23.47 1.98 10.39
CA VAL A 115 24.53 1.31 9.61
C VAL A 115 25.18 2.35 8.68
N PRO A 116 26.52 2.41 8.62
CA PRO A 116 27.23 3.46 7.87
C PRO A 116 27.01 3.36 6.36
N TYR A 117 27.12 4.52 5.69
CA TYR A 117 27.18 4.56 4.23
C TYR A 117 28.55 4.05 3.74
N VAL A 118 28.50 3.15 2.78
CA VAL A 118 29.70 2.66 2.06
C VAL A 118 29.39 2.67 0.57
N TYR A 119 30.15 3.43 -0.20
CA TYR A 119 29.97 3.43 -1.65
C TYR A 119 30.16 2.04 -2.25
N GLY A 120 29.21 1.57 -3.07
CA GLY A 120 29.19 0.19 -3.57
C GLY A 120 28.75 -0.86 -2.53
N GLY A 121 28.45 -0.46 -1.30
CA GLY A 121 28.02 -1.36 -0.21
C GLY A 121 26.62 -1.92 -0.42
N SER A 122 26.43 -3.19 -0.06
CA SER A 122 25.16 -3.89 -0.17
C SER A 122 24.98 -4.98 0.91
N THR A 123 25.69 -4.83 2.03
CA THR A 123 25.67 -5.75 3.18
C THR A 123 25.53 -4.98 4.49
N PRO A 124 25.19 -5.65 5.61
CA PRO A 124 25.11 -5.01 6.92
C PRO A 124 26.39 -4.32 7.42
N ASP A 125 27.55 -4.55 6.79
CA ASP A 125 28.79 -3.85 7.10
C ASP A 125 28.80 -2.41 6.57
N GLY A 126 27.92 -2.09 5.61
CA GLY A 126 27.70 -0.79 5.03
C GLY A 126 26.92 -0.84 3.74
N PHE A 127 26.14 0.20 3.49
CA PHE A 127 25.27 0.31 2.32
C PHE A 127 25.49 1.60 1.55
N ASP A 128 25.35 1.54 0.21
CA ASP A 128 24.95 2.71 -0.55
C ASP A 128 23.42 2.75 -0.72
N CYS A 129 22.87 3.77 -1.36
CA CYS A 129 21.43 4.00 -1.47
C CYS A 129 20.69 2.84 -2.16
N SER A 130 21.14 2.43 -3.33
CA SER A 130 20.52 1.35 -4.10
C SER A 130 20.83 -0.04 -3.52
N GLY A 131 22.02 -0.22 -2.92
CA GLY A 131 22.39 -1.45 -2.22
C GLY A 131 21.54 -1.71 -0.98
N PHE A 132 21.19 -0.65 -0.25
CA PHE A 132 20.29 -0.73 0.89
C PHE A 132 18.89 -1.21 0.48
N VAL A 133 18.24 -0.54 -0.45
CA VAL A 133 16.89 -0.95 -0.89
C VAL A 133 16.92 -2.33 -1.54
N MET A 134 17.94 -2.64 -2.35
CA MET A 134 18.12 -3.98 -2.92
C MET A 134 18.24 -5.05 -1.82
N TYR A 135 18.99 -4.79 -0.78
CA TYR A 135 19.17 -5.72 0.35
C TYR A 135 17.84 -5.95 1.08
N VAL A 136 17.11 -4.88 1.44
CA VAL A 136 15.84 -4.94 2.15
C VAL A 136 14.82 -5.77 1.36
N PHE A 137 14.67 -5.49 0.07
CA PHE A 137 13.74 -6.22 -0.79
C PHE A 137 14.14 -7.68 -0.96
N ARG A 138 15.42 -7.98 -1.12
CA ARG A 138 15.93 -9.36 -1.20
C ARG A 138 15.60 -10.17 0.06
N GLN A 139 15.72 -9.58 1.26
CA GLN A 139 15.34 -10.24 2.51
C GLN A 139 13.82 -10.51 2.59
N ALA A 140 13.03 -9.74 1.86
CA ALA A 140 11.59 -9.97 1.71
C ALA A 140 11.24 -10.95 0.56
N GLY A 141 12.25 -11.46 -0.16
CA GLY A 141 12.08 -12.40 -1.28
C GLY A 141 11.89 -11.73 -2.65
N ILE A 142 12.18 -10.44 -2.76
CA ILE A 142 12.04 -9.64 -3.99
C ILE A 142 13.42 -9.25 -4.51
N SER A 143 13.70 -9.53 -5.77
CA SER A 143 14.97 -9.15 -6.41
C SER A 143 14.86 -7.78 -7.06
N LEU A 144 15.78 -6.88 -6.72
CA LEU A 144 15.96 -5.58 -7.39
C LEU A 144 17.30 -5.53 -8.13
N PRO A 145 17.40 -4.74 -9.19
CA PRO A 145 18.68 -4.40 -9.81
C PRO A 145 19.64 -3.71 -8.83
N ARG A 146 20.95 -3.73 -9.15
CA ARG A 146 21.98 -3.17 -8.26
C ARG A 146 21.97 -1.64 -8.24
N THR A 147 21.75 -0.98 -9.35
CA THR A 147 21.90 0.47 -9.48
C THR A 147 20.56 1.19 -9.32
N ALA A 148 20.59 2.44 -8.90
CA ALA A 148 19.38 3.26 -8.77
C ALA A 148 18.72 3.50 -10.13
N ASP A 149 19.52 3.67 -11.20
CA ASP A 149 19.02 3.84 -12.56
C ASP A 149 18.20 2.63 -13.02
N ASP A 150 18.74 1.43 -12.85
CA ASP A 150 18.03 0.20 -13.20
C ASP A 150 16.79 -0.04 -12.32
N GLN A 151 16.85 0.34 -11.04
CA GLN A 151 15.70 0.28 -10.12
C GLN A 151 14.60 1.24 -10.54
N TYR A 152 14.94 2.39 -11.11
CA TYR A 152 13.95 3.35 -11.62
C TYR A 152 13.23 2.86 -12.87
N LEU A 153 13.82 1.94 -13.62
CA LEU A 153 13.22 1.38 -14.85
C LEU A 153 12.22 0.26 -14.60
N ILE A 154 12.12 -0.25 -13.35
CA ILE A 154 11.20 -1.34 -13.01
C ILE A 154 10.03 -0.85 -12.14
N GLY A 155 9.00 -1.69 -12.05
CA GLY A 155 7.79 -1.38 -11.27
C GLY A 155 6.84 -0.40 -11.97
N VAL A 156 5.83 0.03 -11.22
CA VAL A 156 4.77 0.93 -11.70
C VAL A 156 5.06 2.36 -11.23
N PRO A 157 5.00 3.38 -12.12
CA PRO A 157 5.12 4.78 -11.71
C PRO A 157 4.03 5.16 -10.69
N VAL A 158 4.41 5.91 -9.65
CA VAL A 158 3.50 6.37 -8.59
C VAL A 158 3.54 7.89 -8.51
N SER A 159 2.37 8.54 -8.52
CA SER A 159 2.28 9.98 -8.26
C SER A 159 2.53 10.30 -6.78
N PRO A 160 3.04 11.50 -6.45
CA PRO A 160 3.31 11.87 -5.06
C PRO A 160 2.10 11.74 -4.11
N SER A 161 0.89 11.98 -4.62
CA SER A 161 -0.36 11.85 -3.84
C SER A 161 -0.78 10.40 -3.57
N ASN A 162 -0.18 9.43 -4.28
CA ASN A 162 -0.52 8.01 -4.18
C ASN A 162 0.61 7.17 -3.57
N LEU A 163 1.61 7.83 -2.98
CA LEU A 163 2.72 7.15 -2.31
C LEU A 163 2.22 6.29 -1.15
N ARG A 164 2.77 5.08 -1.04
CA ARG A 164 2.51 4.11 0.02
C ARG A 164 3.82 3.56 0.56
N ALA A 165 3.81 3.10 1.79
CA ALA A 165 4.98 2.44 2.36
C ALA A 165 5.49 1.31 1.44
N GLY A 166 6.82 1.23 1.27
CA GLY A 166 7.48 0.29 0.37
C GLY A 166 7.68 0.79 -1.06
N ASP A 167 7.09 1.94 -1.46
CA ASP A 167 7.42 2.57 -2.74
C ASP A 167 8.87 3.09 -2.73
N LEU A 168 9.58 2.94 -3.83
CA LEU A 168 10.89 3.53 -3.99
C LEU A 168 10.75 4.98 -4.48
N VAL A 169 11.44 5.90 -3.81
CA VAL A 169 11.49 7.32 -4.17
C VAL A 169 12.87 7.67 -4.69
N PHE A 170 12.93 8.40 -5.78
CA PHE A 170 14.16 8.66 -6.54
C PHE A 170 14.42 10.16 -6.65
N PHE A 171 15.71 10.50 -6.64
CA PHE A 171 16.15 11.89 -6.70
C PHE A 171 17.28 12.05 -7.70
N VAL A 172 17.32 13.23 -8.32
CA VAL A 172 18.42 13.66 -9.17
C VAL A 172 19.43 14.49 -8.35
N ASP A 173 20.62 14.67 -8.88
CA ASP A 173 21.59 15.65 -8.39
C ASP A 173 21.40 17.03 -9.06
N ASP A 174 22.28 17.97 -8.76
CA ASP A 174 22.24 19.34 -9.31
C ASP A 174 22.46 19.38 -10.83
N SER A 175 22.96 18.30 -11.44
CA SER A 175 23.10 18.16 -12.90
C SER A 175 21.84 17.60 -13.57
N GLY A 176 20.88 17.08 -12.79
CA GLY A 176 19.67 16.42 -13.25
C GLY A 176 19.84 14.91 -13.50
N GLU A 177 21.00 14.35 -13.14
CA GLU A 177 21.24 12.91 -13.26
C GLU A 177 20.70 12.16 -12.03
N LEU A 178 20.11 10.97 -12.25
CA LEU A 178 19.61 10.13 -11.16
C LEU A 178 20.77 9.74 -10.25
N SER A 179 20.69 10.08 -8.97
CA SER A 179 21.80 9.95 -8.04
C SER A 179 21.43 9.24 -6.74
N HIS A 180 20.13 9.13 -6.43
CA HIS A 180 19.72 8.63 -5.12
C HIS A 180 18.38 7.92 -5.13
N VAL A 181 18.23 6.95 -4.20
CA VAL A 181 16.98 6.20 -3.96
C VAL A 181 16.78 5.97 -2.47
N GLY A 182 15.53 5.96 -2.04
CA GLY A 182 15.10 5.55 -0.71
C GLY A 182 13.78 4.77 -0.77
N MET A 183 13.36 4.21 0.34
CA MET A 183 12.08 3.55 0.48
C MET A 183 11.12 4.42 1.30
N TYR A 184 10.00 4.78 0.71
CA TYR A 184 8.96 5.58 1.33
C TYR A 184 8.31 4.83 2.50
N LEU A 185 7.96 5.55 3.56
CA LEU A 185 7.31 5.02 4.75
C LEU A 185 5.90 5.57 4.89
N LYS A 186 5.75 6.83 5.25
CA LYS A 186 4.47 7.53 5.42
C LYS A 186 4.69 9.03 5.56
N ASP A 187 3.67 9.82 5.38
CA ASP A 187 3.64 11.26 5.70
C ASP A 187 4.80 12.07 5.12
N GLY A 188 5.29 11.66 3.93
CA GLY A 188 6.45 12.26 3.27
C GLY A 188 7.79 11.75 3.79
N GLU A 189 7.84 10.91 4.82
CA GLU A 189 9.06 10.32 5.36
C GLU A 189 9.49 9.10 4.52
N PHE A 190 10.80 8.95 4.33
CA PHE A 190 11.41 7.79 3.69
C PHE A 190 12.73 7.41 4.40
N ILE A 191 13.13 6.14 4.28
CA ILE A 191 14.38 5.62 4.81
C ILE A 191 15.37 5.40 3.67
N HIS A 192 16.64 5.77 3.88
CA HIS A 192 17.68 5.70 2.87
C HIS A 192 19.08 5.54 3.46
N ALA A 193 20.07 5.26 2.61
CA ALA A 193 21.48 5.35 3.01
C ALA A 193 22.00 6.78 2.72
N SER A 194 22.14 7.57 3.77
CA SER A 194 22.72 8.91 3.75
C SER A 194 24.24 8.84 3.81
N ILE A 195 24.92 9.62 2.97
CA ILE A 195 26.40 9.74 2.97
C ILE A 195 26.92 10.23 4.33
N THR A 196 26.13 11.04 5.04
CA THR A 196 26.56 11.69 6.28
C THR A 196 26.16 10.93 7.53
N THR A 197 25.01 10.28 7.55
CA THR A 197 24.42 9.65 8.76
C THR A 197 24.28 8.13 8.65
N GLY A 198 24.57 7.54 7.48
CA GLY A 198 24.30 6.13 7.22
C GLY A 198 22.81 5.90 6.94
N ILE A 199 22.29 4.72 7.34
CA ILE A 199 20.85 4.44 7.21
C ILE A 199 20.09 5.31 8.18
N ASP A 200 19.27 6.21 7.64
CA ASP A 200 18.54 7.22 8.41
C ASP A 200 17.23 7.60 7.70
N PHE A 201 16.44 8.42 8.36
CA PHE A 201 15.19 8.95 7.84
C PHE A 201 15.40 10.33 7.22
N ASP A 202 14.65 10.61 6.18
CA ASP A 202 14.57 11.92 5.58
C ASP A 202 13.13 12.21 5.10
N SER A 203 12.85 13.46 4.71
CA SER A 203 11.51 13.89 4.33
C SER A 203 11.49 14.48 2.91
N LEU A 204 10.50 14.06 2.13
CA LEU A 204 10.19 14.63 0.81
C LEU A 204 9.86 16.14 0.87
N TYR A 205 9.50 16.64 2.06
CA TYR A 205 9.13 18.06 2.26
C TYR A 205 10.32 18.96 2.53
N ARG A 206 11.54 18.44 2.73
CA ARG A 206 12.75 19.25 2.78
C ARG A 206 13.00 19.90 1.43
N ASP A 207 13.43 21.15 1.43
CA ASP A 207 13.56 21.97 0.21
C ASP A 207 14.39 21.26 -0.86
N TRP A 208 15.60 20.80 -0.52
CA TRP A 208 16.44 20.09 -1.48
C TRP A 208 15.76 18.81 -2.03
N ARG A 209 15.12 18.00 -1.17
CA ARG A 209 14.45 16.77 -1.59
C ARG A 209 13.27 17.04 -2.51
N ARG A 210 12.51 18.08 -2.23
CA ARG A 210 11.36 18.51 -3.04
C ARG A 210 11.79 18.98 -4.43
N GLU A 211 12.91 19.75 -4.49
CA GLU A 211 13.43 20.29 -5.74
C GLU A 211 14.07 19.22 -6.64
N HIS A 212 14.66 18.17 -6.03
CA HIS A 212 15.37 17.11 -6.73
C HIS A 212 14.57 15.81 -6.85
N TYR A 213 13.29 15.81 -6.46
CA TYR A 213 12.44 14.64 -6.59
C TYR A 213 12.17 14.29 -8.04
N LEU A 214 12.63 13.11 -8.49
CA LEU A 214 12.45 12.63 -9.86
C LEU A 214 11.13 11.87 -10.04
N GLY A 215 10.73 11.09 -9.05
CA GLY A 215 9.55 10.24 -9.12
C GLY A 215 9.61 9.06 -8.18
N ALA A 216 8.59 8.19 -8.27
CA ALA A 216 8.55 6.97 -7.47
C ALA A 216 8.16 5.75 -8.31
N ARG A 217 8.51 4.57 -7.79
CA ARG A 217 8.18 3.27 -8.36
C ARG A 217 7.60 2.35 -7.29
N ARG A 218 6.48 1.73 -7.59
CA ARG A 218 5.91 0.64 -6.79
C ARG A 218 6.36 -0.68 -7.36
N ILE A 219 7.06 -1.46 -6.53
CA ILE A 219 7.60 -2.77 -6.89
C ILE A 219 6.64 -3.87 -6.44
N VAL A 220 5.98 -3.65 -5.30
CA VAL A 220 4.96 -4.55 -4.76
C VAL A 220 3.60 -3.97 -5.12
N PRO A 221 2.77 -4.68 -5.87
CA PRO A 221 1.47 -4.20 -6.34
C PRO A 221 0.47 -3.95 -5.21
#